data_0a4be940c88d7f8f590ff68860df0d31
#
_entry.id   0a4be940c88d7f8f590ff68860df0d31
#
_cell.length_a   1.000
_cell.length_b   1.000
_cell.length_c   1.000
_cell.angle_alpha   90.00
_cell.angle_beta   90.00
_cell.angle_gamma   90.00
#
_symmetry.space_group_name_H-M   'P 1'
#
loop_
_entity.id
_entity.type
_entity.pdbx_description
1 polymer ?
#
loop_
_entity_poly.entity_id
_entity_poly.type
_entity_poly.pdbx_seq_one_letter_code
_entity_poly.pdbx_strand_id
1 'polypeptide(L)' 'MCIRDRSIGAAVENLILSAFDLGYGACWLSGLLIARNELEELLNIKSPNTLAACVAVGHPREFISQRDKKPFEEIFQLID' A
#
# COMPACT_ATOMS: atom_id res chain seq x y z
N MET A 1 -0.36 2.20 16.74
CA MET A 1 -1.12 2.47 15.49
C MET A 1 -2.46 3.09 15.83
N CYS A 2 -2.78 4.24 15.25
CA CYS A 2 -4.05 4.90 15.50
C CYS A 2 -5.08 4.52 14.44
N ILE A 3 -6.34 4.93 14.66
CA ILE A 3 -7.43 4.65 13.73
C ILE A 3 -7.12 5.25 12.35
N ARG A 4 -6.49 6.43 12.33
CA ARG A 4 -6.12 7.09 11.07
C ARG A 4 -5.21 6.20 10.22
N ASP A 5 -4.20 5.61 10.83
CA ASP A 5 -3.26 4.76 10.11
C ASP A 5 -3.96 3.54 9.51
N ARG A 6 -4.90 2.96 10.27
CA ARG A 6 -5.68 1.82 9.77
C ARG A 6 -6.55 2.22 8.59
N SER A 7 -7.19 3.39 8.68
CA SER A 7 -8.04 3.89 7.59
C SER A 7 -7.22 4.15 6.33
N ILE A 8 -6.03 4.71 6.47
CA ILE A 8 -5.14 4.95 5.35
C ILE A 8 -4.71 3.62 4.72
N GLY A 9 -4.38 2.62 5.54
CA GLY A 9 -4.03 1.29 5.04
C GLY A 9 -5.15 0.69 4.21
N ALA A 10 -6.39 0.80 4.69
CA ALA A 10 -7.54 0.29 3.95
C ALA A 10 -7.74 1.04 2.63
N ALA A 11 -7.55 2.36 2.64
CA ALA A 11 -7.68 3.17 1.43
C ALA A 11 -6.63 2.80 0.40
N VAL A 12 -5.39 2.56 0.83
CA VAL A 12 -4.30 2.16 -0.07
C VAL A 12 -4.59 0.80 -0.68
N GLU A 13 -5.07 -0.16 0.11
CA GLU A 13 -5.43 -1.48 -0.42
C GLU A 13 -6.53 -1.38 -1.47
N ASN A 14 -7.55 -0.57 -1.21
CA ASN A 14 -8.61 -0.34 -2.18
C ASN A 14 -8.08 0.29 -3.47
N LEU A 15 -7.13 1.20 -3.35
CA LEU A 15 -6.48 1.81 -4.50
C LEU A 15 -5.74 0.77 -5.34
N ILE A 16 -4.98 -0.10 -4.68
CA ILE A 16 -4.20 -1.13 -5.36
C ILE A 16 -5.13 -2.12 -6.06
N LEU A 17 -6.19 -2.56 -5.40
CA LEU A 17 -7.16 -3.47 -6.00
C LEU A 17 -7.88 -2.82 -7.18
N SER A 18 -8.23 -1.55 -7.07
CA SER A 18 -8.87 -0.82 -8.17
C SER A 18 -7.93 -0.68 -9.35
N ALA A 19 -6.67 -0.39 -9.10
CA ALA A 19 -5.68 -0.29 -10.17
C ALA A 19 -5.53 -1.62 -10.91
N PHE A 20 -5.48 -2.72 -10.18
CA PHE A 20 -5.41 -4.06 -10.77
C PHE A 20 -6.64 -4.32 -11.65
N ASP A 21 -7.82 -3.97 -11.16
CA ASP A 21 -9.07 -4.18 -11.89
C ASP A 21 -9.09 -3.39 -13.21
N LEU A 22 -8.44 -2.24 -13.24
CA LEU A 22 -8.34 -1.40 -14.43
C LEU A 22 -7.19 -1.79 -15.35
N GLY A 23 -6.45 -2.84 -15.04
CA GLY A 23 -5.34 -3.32 -15.86
C GLY A 23 -4.00 -2.68 -15.56
N TYR A 24 -3.87 -1.95 -14.46
CA TYR A 24 -2.60 -1.35 -14.05
C TYR A 24 -1.88 -2.23 -13.03
N GLY A 25 -0.57 -2.04 -12.96
CA GLY A 25 0.22 -2.57 -11.87
C GLY A 25 0.40 -1.52 -10.79
N ALA A 26 0.43 -1.93 -9.54
CA ALA A 26 0.63 -1.01 -8.43
C ALA A 26 1.53 -1.64 -7.38
N CYS A 27 2.31 -0.81 -6.71
CA CYS A 27 3.22 -1.25 -5.66
C CYS A 27 3.25 -0.22 -4.56
N TRP A 28 3.06 -0.68 -3.32
CA TRP A 28 3.15 0.18 -2.14
C TRP A 28 4.63 0.36 -1.81
N LEU A 29 5.10 1.60 -1.83
CA LEU A 29 6.49 1.94 -1.61
C LEU A 29 6.68 2.45 -0.18
N SER A 30 7.40 1.69 0.64
CA SER A 30 7.69 2.11 2.02
C SER A 30 9.01 2.86 2.14
N GLY A 31 9.96 2.58 1.24
CA GLY A 31 11.28 3.20 1.30
C GLY A 31 11.29 4.71 1.16
N LEU A 32 10.32 5.26 0.43
CA LEU A 32 10.24 6.71 0.23
C LEU A 32 9.92 7.46 1.52
N LEU A 33 9.36 6.80 2.52
CA LEU A 33 9.04 7.45 3.79
C LEU A 33 10.28 7.78 4.62
N ILE A 34 11.42 7.20 4.29
CA ILE A 34 12.69 7.56 4.93
C ILE A 34 13.02 9.02 4.63
N ALA A 35 12.66 9.51 3.43
CA ALA A 35 12.86 10.88 3.01
C ALA A 35 11.58 11.71 3.13
N ARG A 36 10.76 11.42 4.14
CA ARG A 36 9.45 12.07 4.30
C ARG A 36 9.56 13.58 4.33
N ASN A 37 10.49 14.12 5.11
CA ASN A 37 10.61 15.56 5.26
C ASN A 37 10.97 16.23 3.94
N GLU A 38 11.90 15.66 3.21
CA GLU A 38 12.33 16.20 1.91
C GLU A 38 11.20 16.11 0.88
N LEU A 39 10.45 15.01 0.89
CA LEU A 39 9.32 14.82 -0.02
C LEU A 39 8.19 15.79 0.30
N GLU A 40 7.91 16.01 1.57
CA GLU A 40 6.87 16.96 1.97
C GLU A 40 7.22 18.37 1.55
N GLU A 41 8.49 18.74 1.68
CA GLU A 41 8.97 20.04 1.23
C GLU A 41 8.84 20.18 -0.28
N LEU A 42 9.26 19.15 -1.02
CA LEU A 42 9.19 19.17 -2.48
C LEU A 42 7.76 19.25 -2.98
N LEU A 43 6.83 18.56 -2.32
CA LEU A 43 5.43 18.54 -2.69
C LEU A 43 4.60 19.66 -2.06
N ASN A 44 5.26 20.51 -1.27
CA ASN A 44 4.63 21.64 -0.58
C ASN A 44 3.52 21.19 0.37
N ILE A 45 3.75 20.09 1.05
CA ILE A 45 2.84 19.58 2.09
C ILE A 45 3.24 20.21 3.42
N LYS A 46 2.30 20.90 4.05
CA LYS A 46 2.54 21.60 5.31
C LYS A 46 1.66 21.07 6.42
N SER A 47 2.15 21.18 7.66
CA SER A 47 1.37 20.84 8.85
C SER A 47 0.01 21.55 8.83
N PRO A 48 -1.10 20.91 9.23
CA PRO A 48 -1.14 19.60 9.88
C PRO A 48 -1.09 18.40 8.93
N ASN A 49 -0.96 18.62 7.64
CA ASN A 49 -0.89 17.55 6.65
C ASN A 49 0.47 16.88 6.69
N THR A 50 0.50 15.59 6.38
CA THR A 50 1.73 14.83 6.34
C THR A 50 1.63 13.75 5.27
N LEU A 51 2.79 13.37 4.73
CA LEU A 51 2.87 12.28 3.76
C LEU A 51 2.66 10.95 4.49
N ALA A 52 1.60 10.22 4.14
CA ALA A 52 1.24 8.98 4.83
C ALA A 52 1.67 7.73 4.08
N ALA A 53 1.63 7.75 2.75
CA ALA A 53 1.94 6.58 1.94
C ALA A 53 2.30 7.00 0.53
N CYS A 54 3.04 6.11 -0.15
CA CYS A 54 3.39 6.29 -1.55
C CYS A 54 3.10 5.01 -2.30
N VAL A 55 2.47 5.13 -3.46
CA VAL A 55 2.13 4.00 -4.30
C VAL A 55 2.57 4.31 -5.73
N ALA A 56 3.32 3.39 -6.34
CA ALA A 56 3.66 3.49 -7.74
C ALA A 56 2.60 2.78 -8.56
N VAL A 57 2.07 3.45 -9.57
CA VAL A 57 1.05 2.88 -10.46
C VAL A 57 1.50 3.05 -11.90
N GLY A 58 1.36 2.00 -12.71
CA GLY A 58 1.77 2.06 -14.09
C GLY A 58 1.29 0.86 -14.88
N HIS A 59 1.69 0.80 -16.14
CA HIS A 59 1.39 -0.35 -17.00
C HIS A 59 2.43 -1.45 -16.74
N PRO A 60 1.98 -2.65 -16.34
CA PRO A 60 2.93 -3.74 -16.11
C PRO A 60 3.46 -4.28 -17.43
N ARG A 61 4.75 -4.66 -17.46
CA ARG A 61 5.31 -5.33 -18.62
C ARG A 61 4.84 -6.77 -18.72
N GLU A 62 4.64 -7.39 -17.56
CA GLU A 62 4.16 -8.76 -17.48
C GLU A 62 3.44 -8.93 -16.16
N PHE A 63 2.52 -9.88 -16.13
CA PHE A 63 1.81 -10.22 -14.89
C PHE A 63 2.53 -11.38 -14.22
N ILE A 64 2.90 -11.17 -12.96
CA ILE A 64 3.57 -12.19 -12.17
C ILE A 64 2.49 -13.01 -11.47
N SER A 65 2.58 -14.34 -11.60
CA SER A 65 1.63 -15.21 -10.92
C SER A 65 1.84 -15.14 -9.42
N GLN A 66 0.74 -15.34 -8.68
CA GLN A 66 0.78 -15.31 -7.23
C GLN A 66 1.60 -16.49 -6.71
N ARG A 67 2.42 -16.22 -5.69
CA ARG A 67 3.16 -17.29 -5.03
C ARG A 67 2.23 -18.18 -4.25
N ASP A 68 2.64 -19.44 -4.08
CA ASP A 68 1.89 -20.37 -3.28
C ASP A 68 1.77 -19.85 -1.85
N LYS A 69 0.57 -19.95 -1.31
CA LYS A 69 0.28 -19.57 0.06
C LYS A 69 0.23 -20.79 0.95
N LYS A 70 0.52 -20.60 2.23
CA LYS A 70 0.35 -21.70 3.17
C LYS A 70 -1.10 -22.13 3.23
N PRO A 71 -1.36 -23.44 3.37
CA PRO A 71 -2.75 -23.90 3.54
C PRO A 71 -3.42 -23.21 4.71
N PHE A 72 -4.72 -22.99 4.57
CA PHE A 72 -5.50 -22.31 5.61
C PHE A 72 -5.35 -23.00 6.98
N GLU A 73 -5.28 -24.31 6.99
CA GLU A 73 -5.18 -25.09 8.22
C GLU A 73 -3.88 -24.83 8.99
N GLU A 74 -2.83 -24.40 8.30
CA GLU A 74 -1.54 -24.12 8.94
C GLU A 74 -1.48 -22.74 9.60
N ILE A 75 -2.32 -21.82 9.15
CA ILE A 75 -2.25 -20.42 9.59
C ILE A 75 -3.47 -19.96 10.35
N PHE A 76 -4.51 -20.81 10.44
CA PHE A 76 -5.76 -20.45 11.11
C PHE A 76 -6.01 -21.37 12.29
N GLN A 77 -6.43 -20.81 13.39
CA GLN A 77 -6.81 -21.57 14.58
C GLN A 77 -8.10 -20.98 15.13
N LEU A 78 -9.11 -21.85 15.26
CA LEU A 78 -10.37 -21.48 15.87
C LEU A 78 -10.30 -21.71 17.37
N ILE A 79 -10.59 -20.68 18.14
CA ILE A 79 -10.58 -20.76 19.60
C ILE A 79 -12.03 -20.78 20.07
N ASP A 80 -12.42 -21.87 20.72
CA ASP A 80 -13.78 -22.04 21.26
C ASP A 80 -13.92 -21.40 22.64
#